data_8af2a095e50d81c748710c04858ba517
#
_entry.id   8af2a095e50d81c748710c04858ba517
#
_cell.length_a   1.000
_cell.length_b   1.000
_cell.length_c   1.000
_cell.angle_alpha   90.00
_cell.angle_beta   90.00
_cell.angle_gamma   90.00
#
_symmetry.space_group_name_H-M   'P 1'
#
loop_
_entity.id
_entity.type
_entity.pdbx_description
1 polymer ?
#
loop_
_entity_poly.entity_id
_entity_poly.type
_entity_poly.pdbx_seq_one_letter_code
_entity_poly.pdbx_strand_id
1 'polypeptide(L)'
;MPGKTSSNVRMKHKYLDHLKQAKGRDEKTLDKVAAALSEFEEAISGKDFKQFNRGWGERFKTHLAKALNKRTKKPLSPSTIDATLSYVKAFVFWLADQPGFKSRVGYSDAEYFNNSRKGRRVAHAKRAIPYPSMEQALHAFQAMPEGDAFERRDKALFAFFMLTGARDGAVASLLLKHVNLFDGHVFQDPREVATKNGKLIDTWFFPVDPLYRECFERWVTYLREVELFGDTDAVFPKAQMGMVDKRFAKVGLAREGFASGAPLNAMIKAAFRRVQLHPFTPHAFRKTLAKYGDEICENMEQLKAWSMNLGHEHLATMVNSYIPVSRDRQGEVMKGLVRPKSARA
;
A
#
# COMPACT_ATOMS: atom_id res chain seq x y z
N MET A 1 37.00 -23.45 7.25
CA MET A 1 35.87 -24.31 7.61
C MET A 1 34.62 -23.45 7.55
N PRO A 2 33.54 -23.80 6.81
CA PRO A 2 32.30 -23.03 6.86
C PRO A 2 31.76 -23.12 8.28
N GLY A 3 31.57 -21.97 8.95
CA GLY A 3 31.04 -21.87 10.30
C GLY A 3 29.69 -22.60 10.43
N LYS A 4 29.53 -23.42 11.46
CA LYS A 4 28.25 -24.10 11.74
C LYS A 4 27.16 -23.05 11.84
N THR A 5 26.28 -23.00 10.84
CA THR A 5 25.06 -22.16 10.86
C THR A 5 24.30 -22.46 12.13
N SER A 6 23.96 -21.44 12.93
CA SER A 6 23.26 -21.67 14.21
C SER A 6 21.94 -22.41 14.00
N SER A 7 21.53 -23.21 14.99
CA SER A 7 20.27 -23.95 14.95
C SER A 7 19.09 -23.03 14.63
N ASN A 8 19.06 -21.82 15.21
CA ASN A 8 18.01 -20.82 14.99
C ASN A 8 17.97 -20.33 13.54
N VAL A 9 19.12 -20.02 12.94
CA VAL A 9 19.19 -19.58 11.54
C VAL A 9 18.60 -20.63 10.61
N ARG A 10 18.97 -21.91 10.82
CA ARG A 10 18.42 -23.01 10.02
C ARG A 10 16.91 -23.15 10.18
N MET A 11 16.35 -22.98 11.39
CA MET A 11 14.91 -23.06 11.61
C MET A 11 14.17 -21.87 11.00
N LYS A 12 14.74 -20.65 11.08
CA LYS A 12 14.17 -19.47 10.41
C LYS A 12 14.11 -19.67 8.89
N HIS A 13 15.21 -20.14 8.27
CA HIS A 13 15.21 -20.43 6.84
C HIS A 13 14.15 -21.47 6.45
N LYS A 14 14.09 -22.61 7.16
CA LYS A 14 13.06 -23.63 6.90
C LYS A 14 11.64 -23.08 6.98
N TYR A 15 11.39 -22.20 7.93
CA TYR A 15 10.09 -21.57 8.06
C TYR A 15 9.77 -20.61 6.93
N LEU A 16 10.73 -19.77 6.53
CA LEU A 16 10.56 -18.86 5.38
C LEU A 16 10.35 -19.65 4.09
N ASP A 17 11.10 -20.74 3.87
CA ASP A 17 10.91 -21.64 2.73
C ASP A 17 9.51 -22.29 2.77
N HIS A 18 9.06 -22.74 3.95
CA HIS A 18 7.69 -23.26 4.11
C HIS A 18 6.64 -22.19 3.75
N LEU A 19 6.82 -20.95 4.19
CA LEU A 19 5.89 -19.87 3.85
C LEU A 19 5.91 -19.56 2.35
N LYS A 20 7.06 -19.61 1.71
CA LYS A 20 7.21 -19.39 0.27
C LYS A 20 6.60 -20.53 -0.55
N GLN A 21 7.04 -21.76 -0.30
CA GLN A 21 6.72 -22.91 -1.14
C GLN A 21 5.35 -23.54 -0.80
N ALA A 22 5.03 -23.68 0.50
CA ALA A 22 3.79 -24.34 0.90
C ALA A 22 2.61 -23.39 1.13
N LYS A 23 2.88 -22.11 1.45
CA LYS A 23 1.83 -21.11 1.71
C LYS A 23 1.74 -20.03 0.62
N GLY A 24 2.59 -20.04 -0.40
CA GLY A 24 2.57 -19.09 -1.51
C GLY A 24 2.70 -17.62 -1.08
N ARG A 25 3.45 -17.33 -0.01
CA ARG A 25 3.63 -15.96 0.48
C ARG A 25 4.60 -15.19 -0.39
N ASP A 26 4.27 -13.91 -0.67
CA ASP A 26 5.11 -12.99 -1.41
C ASP A 26 6.37 -12.56 -0.63
N GLU A 27 7.42 -12.13 -1.35
CA GLU A 27 8.71 -11.73 -0.78
C GLU A 27 8.57 -10.60 0.26
N LYS A 28 7.70 -9.61 0.03
CA LYS A 28 7.46 -8.51 0.98
C LYS A 28 6.88 -9.00 2.30
N THR A 29 6.08 -10.06 2.26
CA THR A 29 5.55 -10.71 3.46
C THR A 29 6.64 -11.52 4.15
N LEU A 30 7.47 -12.26 3.39
CA LEU A 30 8.62 -12.99 3.93
C LEU A 30 9.61 -12.07 4.63
N ASP A 31 9.92 -10.90 4.08
CA ASP A 31 10.78 -9.89 4.71
C ASP A 31 10.23 -9.42 6.07
N LYS A 32 8.92 -9.20 6.17
CA LYS A 32 8.26 -8.81 7.44
C LYS A 32 8.35 -9.93 8.48
N VAL A 33 8.15 -11.17 8.06
CA VAL A 33 8.28 -12.34 8.94
C VAL A 33 9.74 -12.50 9.38
N ALA A 34 10.71 -12.39 8.48
CA ALA A 34 12.13 -12.47 8.81
C ALA A 34 12.54 -11.40 9.82
N ALA A 35 12.06 -10.16 9.63
CA ALA A 35 12.29 -9.07 10.57
C ALA A 35 11.68 -9.37 11.95
N ALA A 36 10.45 -9.89 12.01
CA ALA A 36 9.79 -10.28 13.26
C ALA A 36 10.53 -11.40 13.99
N LEU A 37 11.04 -12.40 13.27
CA LEU A 37 11.84 -13.48 13.85
C LEU A 37 13.20 -12.99 14.35
N SER A 38 13.81 -12.01 13.70
CA SER A 38 15.04 -11.38 14.17
C SER A 38 14.81 -10.57 15.46
N GLU A 39 13.75 -9.81 15.56
CA GLU A 39 13.35 -9.11 16.79
C GLU A 39 13.02 -10.10 17.93
N PHE A 40 12.42 -11.24 17.61
CA PHE A 40 12.16 -12.29 18.61
C PHE A 40 13.46 -12.91 19.13
N GLU A 41 14.39 -13.26 18.24
CA GLU A 41 15.71 -13.81 18.61
C GLU A 41 16.51 -12.82 19.48
N GLU A 42 16.46 -11.53 19.17
CA GLU A 42 17.04 -10.46 19.99
C GLU A 42 16.42 -10.42 21.39
N ALA A 43 15.10 -10.47 21.50
CA ALA A 43 14.37 -10.45 22.78
C ALA A 43 14.72 -11.65 23.69
N ILE A 44 15.07 -12.78 23.11
CA ILE A 44 15.49 -13.97 23.86
C ILE A 44 17.02 -14.07 24.00
N SER A 45 17.76 -13.01 23.64
CA SER A 45 19.22 -12.94 23.73
C SER A 45 19.93 -14.05 22.95
N GLY A 46 19.42 -14.39 21.76
CA GLY A 46 19.99 -15.41 20.87
C GLY A 46 19.93 -16.85 21.37
N LYS A 47 19.17 -17.15 22.40
CA LYS A 47 19.01 -18.51 22.92
C LYS A 47 18.48 -19.47 21.86
N ASP A 48 18.98 -20.72 21.88
CA ASP A 48 18.51 -21.77 20.96
C ASP A 48 17.00 -22.00 21.15
N PHE A 49 16.24 -22.01 20.06
CA PHE A 49 14.80 -22.28 20.07
C PHE A 49 14.42 -23.62 20.72
N LYS A 50 15.37 -24.57 20.84
CA LYS A 50 15.21 -25.80 21.60
C LYS A 50 15.05 -25.57 23.10
N GLN A 51 15.45 -24.40 23.62
CA GLN A 51 15.31 -24.01 25.03
C GLN A 51 14.02 -23.25 25.28
N PHE A 52 13.08 -23.35 24.36
CA PHE A 52 11.79 -22.63 24.43
C PHE A 52 11.14 -22.77 25.81
N ASN A 53 10.63 -21.67 26.32
CA ASN A 53 9.76 -21.63 27.48
C ASN A 53 8.70 -20.52 27.34
N ARG A 54 7.59 -20.66 28.03
CA ARG A 54 6.43 -19.74 27.96
C ARG A 54 6.78 -18.29 28.33
N GLY A 55 7.74 -18.08 29.23
CA GLY A 55 8.22 -16.75 29.61
C GLY A 55 8.83 -15.93 28.45
N TRP A 56 9.18 -16.58 27.33
CA TRP A 56 9.64 -15.87 26.14
C TRP A 56 8.54 -15.01 25.51
N GLY A 57 7.28 -15.43 25.62
CA GLY A 57 6.15 -14.63 25.16
C GLY A 57 6.03 -13.30 25.89
N GLU A 58 6.21 -13.31 27.22
CA GLU A 58 6.20 -12.09 28.04
C GLU A 58 7.42 -11.19 27.75
N ARG A 59 8.62 -11.80 27.70
CA ARG A 59 9.84 -11.06 27.33
C ARG A 59 9.71 -10.37 25.98
N PHE A 60 9.16 -11.08 25.00
CA PHE A 60 9.00 -10.51 23.66
C PHE A 60 8.00 -9.36 23.63
N LYS A 61 6.88 -9.46 24.34
CA LYS A 61 5.93 -8.35 24.50
C LYS A 61 6.57 -7.13 25.16
N THR A 62 7.35 -7.34 26.21
CA THR A 62 8.10 -6.28 26.90
C THR A 62 9.15 -5.64 26.00
N HIS A 63 9.86 -6.46 25.21
CA HIS A 63 10.81 -5.98 24.22
C HIS A 63 10.13 -5.09 23.18
N LEU A 64 9.04 -5.55 22.56
CA LEU A 64 8.30 -4.79 21.55
C LEU A 64 7.69 -3.47 22.09
N ALA A 65 7.29 -3.44 23.36
CA ALA A 65 6.76 -2.23 24.00
C ALA A 65 7.81 -1.11 24.11
N LYS A 66 9.11 -1.48 24.18
CA LYS A 66 10.24 -0.55 24.27
C LYS A 66 10.94 -0.33 22.92
N ALA A 67 10.68 -1.19 21.93
CA ALA A 67 11.35 -1.16 20.66
C ALA A 67 10.99 0.09 19.85
N LEU A 68 12.00 0.63 19.15
CA LEU A 68 11.85 1.77 18.26
C LEU A 68 11.87 1.33 16.80
N ASN A 69 11.09 1.98 15.98
CA ASN A 69 11.14 1.79 14.53
C ASN A 69 12.54 2.20 14.02
N LYS A 70 13.22 1.29 13.33
CA LYS A 70 14.61 1.48 12.88
C LYS A 70 14.80 2.73 12.00
N ARG A 71 13.78 3.08 11.20
CA ARG A 71 13.81 4.21 10.27
C ARG A 71 13.40 5.53 10.94
N THR A 72 12.31 5.53 11.70
CA THR A 72 11.71 6.77 12.23
C THR A 72 12.17 7.10 13.64
N LYS A 73 12.85 6.16 14.32
CA LYS A 73 13.28 6.26 15.73
C LYS A 73 12.14 6.55 16.72
N LYS A 74 10.89 6.36 16.29
CA LYS A 74 9.69 6.49 17.14
C LYS A 74 9.28 5.13 17.69
N PRO A 75 8.55 5.06 18.80
CA PRO A 75 7.99 3.81 19.31
C PRO A 75 7.19 3.05 18.22
N LEU A 76 7.21 1.73 18.28
CA LEU A 76 6.43 0.92 17.35
C LEU A 76 4.93 1.23 17.49
N SER A 77 4.22 1.27 16.36
CA SER A 77 2.77 1.45 16.39
C SER A 77 2.09 0.20 16.98
N PRO A 78 0.92 0.35 17.66
CA PRO A 78 0.15 -0.81 18.15
C PRO A 78 -0.14 -1.85 17.06
N SER A 79 -0.42 -1.42 15.83
CA SER A 79 -0.65 -2.32 14.69
C SER A 79 0.63 -3.07 14.28
N THR A 80 1.80 -2.43 14.36
CA THR A 80 3.09 -3.09 14.11
C THR A 80 3.37 -4.14 15.17
N ILE A 81 3.15 -3.83 16.44
CA ILE A 81 3.32 -4.77 17.56
C ILE A 81 2.41 -5.98 17.37
N ASP A 82 1.13 -5.76 17.07
CA ASP A 82 0.14 -6.84 16.89
C ASP A 82 0.51 -7.75 15.70
N ALA A 83 0.93 -7.18 14.58
CA ALA A 83 1.39 -7.94 13.42
C ALA A 83 2.66 -8.75 13.73
N THR A 84 3.63 -8.14 14.42
CA THR A 84 4.89 -8.81 14.80
C THR A 84 4.64 -9.98 15.74
N LEU A 85 3.78 -9.80 16.75
CA LEU A 85 3.34 -10.90 17.63
C LEU A 85 2.65 -12.02 16.86
N SER A 86 1.79 -11.68 15.90
CA SER A 86 1.10 -12.66 15.06
C SER A 86 2.05 -13.47 14.19
N TYR A 87 3.11 -12.87 13.63
CA TYR A 87 4.13 -13.58 12.87
C TYR A 87 4.91 -14.56 13.74
N VAL A 88 5.32 -14.14 14.93
CA VAL A 88 6.05 -15.02 15.85
C VAL A 88 5.14 -16.12 16.42
N LYS A 89 3.86 -15.82 16.70
CA LYS A 89 2.87 -16.83 17.07
C LYS A 89 2.78 -17.93 16.02
N ALA A 90 2.65 -17.55 14.74
CA ALA A 90 2.58 -18.50 13.63
C ALA A 90 3.85 -19.34 13.48
N PHE A 91 5.03 -18.74 13.72
CA PHE A 91 6.29 -19.45 13.74
C PHE A 91 6.36 -20.47 14.88
N VAL A 92 6.00 -20.11 16.11
CA VAL A 92 6.01 -21.02 17.26
C VAL A 92 5.02 -22.18 17.05
N PHE A 93 3.85 -21.89 16.50
CA PHE A 93 2.88 -22.91 16.11
C PHE A 93 3.47 -23.91 15.11
N TRP A 94 4.14 -23.43 14.06
CA TRP A 94 4.81 -24.27 13.07
C TRP A 94 6.00 -25.03 13.71
N LEU A 95 6.75 -24.40 14.61
CA LEU A 95 7.91 -24.99 15.28
C LEU A 95 7.51 -26.22 16.11
N ALA A 96 6.35 -26.20 16.74
CA ALA A 96 5.81 -27.30 17.54
C ALA A 96 5.68 -28.62 16.75
N ASP A 97 5.54 -28.55 15.43
CA ASP A 97 5.46 -29.73 14.55
C ASP A 97 6.82 -30.19 14.00
N GLN A 98 7.91 -29.47 14.27
CA GLN A 98 9.22 -29.77 13.67
C GLN A 98 9.95 -30.89 14.45
N PRO A 99 10.71 -31.74 13.76
CA PRO A 99 11.56 -32.75 14.40
C PRO A 99 12.51 -32.12 15.43
N GLY A 100 12.51 -32.70 16.64
CA GLY A 100 13.33 -32.21 17.77
C GLY A 100 12.71 -31.06 18.57
N PHE A 101 11.49 -30.62 18.22
CA PHE A 101 10.73 -29.60 18.96
C PHE A 101 9.41 -30.15 19.54
N LYS A 102 8.82 -31.21 18.99
CA LYS A 102 7.54 -31.79 19.42
C LYS A 102 7.43 -32.07 20.91
N SER A 103 8.54 -32.44 21.55
CA SER A 103 8.59 -32.71 23.01
C SER A 103 8.86 -31.47 23.85
N ARG A 104 9.11 -30.32 23.24
CA ARG A 104 9.58 -29.09 23.91
C ARG A 104 8.65 -27.91 23.73
N VAL A 105 7.92 -27.86 22.61
CA VAL A 105 7.02 -26.79 22.23
C VAL A 105 5.68 -27.38 21.87
N GLY A 106 4.66 -27.04 22.64
CA GLY A 106 3.26 -27.44 22.37
C GLY A 106 2.56 -26.39 21.49
N TYR A 107 1.53 -26.78 20.75
CA TYR A 107 0.72 -25.86 19.96
C TYR A 107 0.10 -24.73 20.82
N SER A 108 -0.30 -25.05 22.04
CA SER A 108 -0.83 -24.07 23.01
C SER A 108 0.20 -23.02 23.45
N ASP A 109 1.49 -23.32 23.32
CA ASP A 109 2.55 -22.37 23.68
C ASP A 109 2.60 -21.16 22.73
N ALA A 110 2.10 -21.31 21.51
CA ALA A 110 1.93 -20.20 20.59
C ALA A 110 0.95 -19.13 21.13
N GLU A 111 0.01 -19.51 22.00
CA GLU A 111 -0.97 -18.58 22.59
C GLU A 111 -0.32 -17.52 23.50
N TYR A 112 0.87 -17.78 24.05
CA TYR A 112 1.61 -16.81 24.85
C TYR A 112 2.09 -15.59 24.05
N PHE A 113 2.04 -15.66 22.72
CA PHE A 113 2.32 -14.56 21.80
C PHE A 113 1.06 -13.78 21.40
N ASN A 114 -0.11 -14.12 21.89
CA ASN A 114 -1.30 -13.31 21.67
C ASN A 114 -1.12 -11.92 22.27
N ASN A 115 -1.53 -10.90 21.51
CA ASN A 115 -1.67 -9.58 22.07
C ASN A 115 -2.83 -9.54 23.07
N SER A 116 -2.78 -8.61 24.04
CA SER A 116 -3.89 -8.41 24.97
C SER A 116 -5.17 -8.00 24.21
N ARG A 117 -6.36 -8.31 24.76
CA ARG A 117 -7.64 -7.88 24.18
C ARG A 117 -7.67 -6.35 23.96
N LYS A 118 -7.20 -5.59 24.95
CA LYS A 118 -7.08 -4.12 24.86
C LYS A 118 -6.07 -3.71 23.76
N GLY A 119 -4.87 -4.32 23.74
CA GLY A 119 -3.83 -4.05 22.74
C GLY A 119 -4.32 -4.31 21.32
N ARG A 120 -5.04 -5.41 21.09
CA ARG A 120 -5.64 -5.74 19.79
C ARG A 120 -6.72 -4.74 19.38
N ARG A 121 -7.62 -4.36 20.31
CA ARG A 121 -8.61 -3.30 20.03
C ARG A 121 -7.95 -2.00 19.62
N VAL A 122 -6.89 -1.56 20.33
CA VAL A 122 -6.12 -0.36 19.99
C VAL A 122 -5.40 -0.51 18.65
N ALA A 123 -4.81 -1.67 18.37
CA ALA A 123 -4.13 -1.95 17.10
C ALA A 123 -5.06 -1.87 15.89
N HIS A 124 -6.31 -2.32 16.05
CA HIS A 124 -7.34 -2.34 15.00
C HIS A 124 -8.29 -1.12 15.04
N ALA A 125 -8.11 -0.21 16.02
CA ALA A 125 -8.90 1.01 16.09
C ALA A 125 -8.67 1.87 14.83
N LYS A 126 -9.75 2.15 14.10
CA LYS A 126 -9.69 3.02 12.91
C LYS A 126 -9.36 4.44 13.34
N ARG A 127 -8.26 4.97 12.84
CA ARG A 127 -7.92 6.39 12.97
C ARG A 127 -8.35 7.12 11.70
N ALA A 128 -8.90 8.29 11.85
CA ALA A 128 -9.11 9.18 10.72
C ALA A 128 -7.74 9.48 10.08
N ILE A 129 -7.49 8.95 8.88
CA ILE A 129 -6.29 9.26 8.11
C ILE A 129 -6.64 10.49 7.27
N PRO A 130 -5.92 11.60 7.41
CA PRO A 130 -6.19 12.80 6.64
C PRO A 130 -5.98 12.53 5.15
N TYR A 131 -6.82 13.15 4.32
CA TYR A 131 -6.75 13.13 2.87
C TYR A 131 -7.06 14.54 2.34
N PRO A 132 -6.55 14.93 1.16
CA PRO A 132 -6.83 16.24 0.58
C PRO A 132 -8.29 16.31 0.12
N SER A 133 -8.90 17.49 0.19
CA SER A 133 -10.12 17.77 -0.55
C SER A 133 -9.82 17.85 -2.07
N MET A 134 -10.87 17.87 -2.92
CA MET A 134 -10.70 18.04 -4.37
C MET A 134 -10.01 19.37 -4.69
N GLU A 135 -10.37 20.45 -3.98
CA GLU A 135 -9.80 21.80 -4.13
C GLU A 135 -8.32 21.82 -3.69
N GLN A 136 -7.99 21.20 -2.57
CA GLN A 136 -6.60 21.09 -2.11
C GLN A 136 -5.73 20.31 -3.08
N ALA A 137 -6.27 19.24 -3.66
CA ALA A 137 -5.56 18.47 -4.68
C ALA A 137 -5.35 19.29 -5.96
N LEU A 138 -6.38 20.01 -6.43
CA LEU A 138 -6.28 20.88 -7.61
C LEU A 138 -5.29 22.02 -7.37
N HIS A 139 -5.35 22.68 -6.22
CA HIS A 139 -4.41 23.74 -5.87
C HIS A 139 -2.94 23.26 -5.87
N ALA A 140 -2.67 22.10 -5.25
CA ALA A 140 -1.34 21.52 -5.25
C ALA A 140 -0.87 21.15 -6.67
N PHE A 141 -1.75 20.59 -7.48
CA PHE A 141 -1.48 20.24 -8.88
C PHE A 141 -1.15 21.47 -9.74
N GLN A 142 -1.94 22.53 -9.65
CA GLN A 142 -1.72 23.76 -10.44
C GLN A 142 -0.38 24.42 -10.12
N ALA A 143 0.07 24.36 -8.87
CA ALA A 143 1.34 24.91 -8.44
C ALA A 143 2.57 24.07 -8.83
N MET A 144 2.38 22.89 -9.45
CA MET A 144 3.50 22.07 -9.91
C MET A 144 4.12 22.65 -11.19
N PRO A 145 5.47 22.70 -11.28
CA PRO A 145 6.16 23.18 -12.47
C PRO A 145 6.10 22.16 -13.62
N GLU A 146 6.38 22.66 -14.84
CA GLU A 146 6.41 21.90 -16.10
C GLU A 146 7.64 22.27 -16.97
N GLY A 147 8.71 22.81 -16.38
CA GLY A 147 9.85 23.35 -17.10
C GLY A 147 10.70 22.29 -17.80
N ASP A 148 10.91 21.14 -17.14
CA ASP A 148 11.67 20.02 -17.73
C ASP A 148 10.86 18.72 -17.81
N ALA A 149 11.44 17.69 -18.40
CA ALA A 149 10.79 16.40 -18.59
C ALA A 149 10.46 15.71 -17.25
N PHE A 150 11.25 15.94 -16.20
CA PHE A 150 11.00 15.35 -14.88
C PHE A 150 9.85 16.05 -14.18
N GLU A 151 9.77 17.35 -14.29
CA GLU A 151 8.66 18.15 -13.73
C GLU A 151 7.35 17.82 -14.43
N ARG A 152 7.36 17.72 -15.77
CA ARG A 152 6.19 17.27 -16.56
C ARG A 152 5.74 15.87 -16.16
N ARG A 153 6.68 14.92 -15.98
CA ARG A 153 6.39 13.57 -15.50
C ARG A 153 5.73 13.61 -14.12
N ASP A 154 6.30 14.35 -13.18
CA ASP A 154 5.82 14.40 -11.80
C ASP A 154 4.41 15.02 -11.73
N LYS A 155 4.13 16.03 -12.55
CA LYS A 155 2.79 16.66 -12.67
C LYS A 155 1.79 15.69 -13.32
N ALA A 156 2.18 15.02 -14.39
CA ALA A 156 1.35 14.00 -15.03
C ALA A 156 1.08 12.80 -14.11
N LEU A 157 2.05 12.43 -13.28
CA LEU A 157 1.88 11.41 -12.25
C LEU A 157 0.81 11.81 -11.23
N PHE A 158 0.82 13.05 -10.77
CA PHE A 158 -0.21 13.58 -9.88
C PHE A 158 -1.60 13.52 -10.54
N ALA A 159 -1.69 14.01 -11.78
CA ALA A 159 -2.91 13.95 -12.57
C ALA A 159 -3.43 12.52 -12.72
N PHE A 160 -2.56 11.59 -13.04
CA PHE A 160 -2.91 10.18 -13.20
C PHE A 160 -3.47 9.54 -11.92
N PHE A 161 -2.93 9.89 -10.75
CA PHE A 161 -3.49 9.43 -9.48
C PHE A 161 -4.89 9.99 -9.22
N MET A 162 -5.17 11.23 -9.63
CA MET A 162 -6.52 11.80 -9.55
C MET A 162 -7.48 11.19 -10.56
N LEU A 163 -7.00 10.88 -11.77
CA LEU A 163 -7.81 10.25 -12.81
C LEU A 163 -8.17 8.79 -12.50
N THR A 164 -7.32 8.06 -11.77
CA THR A 164 -7.46 6.60 -11.66
C THR A 164 -7.56 6.08 -10.23
N GLY A 165 -7.06 6.81 -9.26
CA GLY A 165 -6.89 6.29 -7.90
C GLY A 165 -6.01 5.03 -7.85
N ALA A 166 -5.18 4.74 -8.85
CA ALA A 166 -4.36 3.55 -8.92
C ALA A 166 -3.40 3.44 -7.73
N ARG A 167 -2.97 2.21 -7.40
CA ARG A 167 -1.97 2.00 -6.34
C ARG A 167 -0.57 2.33 -6.84
N ASP A 168 0.22 2.95 -5.99
CA ASP A 168 1.60 3.37 -6.30
C ASP A 168 2.49 2.26 -6.86
N GLY A 169 2.35 1.02 -6.35
CA GLY A 169 3.07 -0.13 -6.87
C GLY A 169 2.68 -0.50 -8.30
N ALA A 170 1.40 -0.42 -8.65
CA ALA A 170 0.93 -0.65 -10.01
C ALA A 170 1.42 0.45 -10.95
N VAL A 171 1.28 1.71 -10.54
CA VAL A 171 1.72 2.88 -11.34
C VAL A 171 3.23 2.83 -11.63
N ALA A 172 4.03 2.36 -10.69
CA ALA A 172 5.48 2.23 -10.85
C ALA A 172 5.89 1.26 -11.98
N SER A 173 5.04 0.29 -12.33
CA SER A 173 5.28 -0.73 -13.36
C SER A 173 4.39 -0.60 -14.59
N LEU A 174 3.62 0.49 -14.71
CA LEU A 174 2.68 0.69 -15.80
C LEU A 174 3.43 1.01 -17.10
N LEU A 175 3.04 0.35 -18.22
CA LEU A 175 3.57 0.58 -19.56
C LEU A 175 2.56 1.33 -20.42
N LEU A 176 3.04 2.01 -21.47
CA LEU A 176 2.20 2.82 -22.37
C LEU A 176 1.05 2.00 -23.02
N LYS A 177 1.27 0.72 -23.34
CA LYS A 177 0.22 -0.16 -23.87
C LYS A 177 -0.96 -0.40 -22.93
N HIS A 178 -0.78 -0.18 -21.64
CA HIS A 178 -1.85 -0.35 -20.65
C HIS A 178 -2.81 0.85 -20.58
N VAL A 179 -2.51 1.93 -21.31
CA VAL A 179 -3.29 3.17 -21.29
C VAL A 179 -3.95 3.41 -22.62
N ASN A 180 -5.28 3.45 -22.62
CA ASN A 180 -6.08 3.89 -23.76
C ASN A 180 -6.60 5.31 -23.48
N LEU A 181 -5.98 6.32 -24.10
CA LEU A 181 -6.37 7.71 -23.91
C LEU A 181 -7.73 8.02 -24.53
N PHE A 182 -8.06 7.36 -25.66
CA PHE A 182 -9.32 7.61 -26.36
C PHE A 182 -10.52 7.30 -25.45
N ASP A 183 -10.54 6.12 -24.85
CA ASP A 183 -11.60 5.67 -23.93
C ASP A 183 -11.39 6.18 -22.51
N GLY A 184 -10.25 6.79 -22.18
CA GLY A 184 -9.90 7.14 -20.81
C GLY A 184 -9.79 5.92 -19.92
N HIS A 185 -9.20 4.83 -20.40
CA HIS A 185 -9.18 3.52 -19.75
C HIS A 185 -7.74 3.06 -19.46
N VAL A 186 -7.55 2.41 -18.32
CA VAL A 186 -6.28 1.80 -17.90
C VAL A 186 -6.51 0.34 -17.55
N PHE A 187 -5.84 -0.55 -18.26
CA PHE A 187 -5.87 -1.97 -18.03
C PHE A 187 -4.64 -2.43 -17.23
N GLN A 188 -4.84 -2.94 -16.03
CA GLN A 188 -3.78 -3.40 -15.15
C GLN A 188 -3.75 -4.93 -15.15
N ASP A 189 -3.00 -5.52 -16.11
CA ASP A 189 -2.78 -6.95 -16.19
C ASP A 189 -1.77 -7.39 -15.11
N PRO A 190 -2.13 -8.29 -14.19
CA PRO A 190 -1.22 -8.73 -13.13
C PRO A 190 0.01 -9.49 -13.61
N ARG A 191 0.04 -9.93 -14.87
CA ARG A 191 1.22 -10.57 -15.49
C ARG A 191 2.33 -9.58 -15.81
N GLU A 192 2.00 -8.29 -15.95
CA GLU A 192 2.91 -7.22 -16.35
C GLU A 192 2.93 -6.05 -15.37
N VAL A 193 1.82 -5.81 -14.67
CA VAL A 193 1.66 -4.71 -13.71
C VAL A 193 1.67 -5.25 -12.29
N ALA A 194 2.44 -4.64 -11.39
CA ALA A 194 2.56 -5.03 -9.99
C ALA A 194 1.28 -4.74 -9.19
N THR A 195 0.17 -5.37 -9.56
CA THR A 195 -1.11 -5.24 -8.87
C THR A 195 -1.09 -5.94 -7.52
N LYS A 196 -1.83 -5.40 -6.56
CA LYS A 196 -1.94 -6.04 -5.24
C LYS A 196 -2.72 -7.35 -5.35
N ASN A 197 -2.13 -8.44 -4.86
CA ASN A 197 -2.67 -9.80 -4.87
C ASN A 197 -2.89 -10.38 -6.28
N GLY A 198 -2.15 -9.91 -7.29
CA GLY A 198 -2.26 -10.44 -8.66
C GLY A 198 -3.62 -10.21 -9.30
N LYS A 199 -4.30 -9.09 -9.00
CA LYS A 199 -5.63 -8.80 -9.53
C LYS A 199 -5.56 -8.12 -10.88
N LEU A 200 -6.42 -8.56 -11.79
CA LEU A 200 -6.76 -7.82 -12.98
C LEU A 200 -7.67 -6.65 -12.59
N ILE A 201 -7.33 -5.44 -13.02
CA ILE A 201 -8.09 -4.23 -12.68
C ILE A 201 -8.27 -3.40 -13.94
N ASP A 202 -9.54 -3.14 -14.27
CA ASP A 202 -9.96 -2.16 -15.25
C ASP A 202 -10.30 -0.86 -14.52
N THR A 203 -9.76 0.25 -14.99
CA THR A 203 -10.03 1.57 -14.42
C THR A 203 -10.31 2.55 -15.52
N TRP A 204 -11.49 3.17 -15.52
CA TRP A 204 -11.83 4.33 -16.34
C TRP A 204 -11.48 5.61 -15.60
N PHE A 205 -11.13 6.65 -16.32
CA PHE A 205 -10.82 7.93 -15.70
C PHE A 205 -12.02 8.46 -14.92
N PHE A 206 -11.77 8.80 -13.67
CA PHE A 206 -12.80 9.43 -12.84
C PHE A 206 -13.20 10.80 -13.38
N PRO A 207 -14.47 11.23 -13.24
CA PRO A 207 -14.97 12.52 -13.67
C PRO A 207 -14.51 13.62 -12.71
N VAL A 208 -13.21 13.89 -12.72
CA VAL A 208 -12.53 14.94 -11.96
C VAL A 208 -12.23 16.14 -12.86
N ASP A 209 -11.59 17.19 -12.34
CA ASP A 209 -11.26 18.39 -13.11
C ASP A 209 -10.55 18.03 -14.42
N PRO A 210 -11.00 18.58 -15.59
CA PRO A 210 -10.44 18.28 -16.91
C PRO A 210 -8.94 18.55 -17.04
N LEU A 211 -8.40 19.49 -16.29
CA LEU A 211 -6.96 19.82 -16.30
C LEU A 211 -6.07 18.61 -16.00
N TYR A 212 -6.55 17.64 -15.19
CA TYR A 212 -5.80 16.42 -14.95
C TYR A 212 -5.69 15.56 -16.21
N ARG A 213 -6.80 15.39 -16.95
CA ARG A 213 -6.82 14.63 -18.19
C ARG A 213 -5.94 15.29 -19.25
N GLU A 214 -6.08 16.58 -19.46
CA GLU A 214 -5.28 17.35 -20.41
C GLU A 214 -3.77 17.26 -20.11
N CYS A 215 -3.39 17.36 -18.83
CA CYS A 215 -1.99 17.23 -18.43
C CYS A 215 -1.45 15.82 -18.70
N PHE A 216 -2.22 14.79 -18.39
CA PHE A 216 -1.80 13.41 -18.61
C PHE A 216 -1.71 13.07 -20.11
N GLU A 217 -2.66 13.52 -20.92
CA GLU A 217 -2.65 13.34 -22.37
C GLU A 217 -1.42 14.02 -23.00
N ARG A 218 -1.13 15.29 -22.63
CA ARG A 218 0.09 16.00 -23.08
C ARG A 218 1.36 15.23 -22.71
N TRP A 219 1.40 14.63 -21.53
CA TRP A 219 2.55 13.83 -21.09
C TRP A 219 2.74 12.58 -21.95
N VAL A 220 1.68 11.82 -22.20
CA VAL A 220 1.75 10.62 -23.04
C VAL A 220 2.13 10.97 -24.48
N THR A 221 1.59 12.06 -25.03
CA THR A 221 1.98 12.59 -26.34
C THR A 221 3.47 12.96 -26.37
N TYR A 222 3.96 13.66 -25.35
CA TYR A 222 5.38 13.99 -25.21
C TYR A 222 6.26 12.74 -25.20
N LEU A 223 5.89 11.70 -24.45
CA LEU A 223 6.64 10.44 -24.45
C LEU A 223 6.68 9.79 -25.83
N ARG A 224 5.56 9.79 -26.56
CA ARG A 224 5.48 9.13 -27.88
C ARG A 224 6.15 9.93 -28.99
N GLU A 225 5.95 11.23 -29.04
CA GLU A 225 6.35 12.08 -30.17
C GLU A 225 7.74 12.71 -29.99
N VAL A 226 8.13 13.02 -28.75
CA VAL A 226 9.41 13.69 -28.46
C VAL A 226 10.46 12.70 -27.95
N GLU A 227 10.10 11.89 -26.95
CA GLU A 227 11.01 10.89 -26.38
C GLU A 227 11.02 9.57 -27.19
N LEU A 228 10.11 9.43 -28.15
CA LEU A 228 9.97 8.26 -29.03
C LEU A 228 9.80 6.94 -28.26
N PHE A 229 8.99 6.98 -27.20
CA PHE A 229 8.67 5.81 -26.39
C PHE A 229 7.65 4.93 -27.10
N GLY A 230 7.90 3.62 -27.07
CA GLY A 230 6.99 2.58 -27.59
C GLY A 230 6.05 2.02 -26.53
N ASP A 231 5.18 1.13 -26.95
CA ASP A 231 4.14 0.53 -26.11
C ASP A 231 4.67 -0.24 -24.89
N THR A 232 5.89 -0.75 -24.95
CA THR A 232 6.53 -1.48 -23.85
C THR A 232 7.35 -0.60 -22.91
N ASP A 233 7.40 0.70 -23.18
CA ASP A 233 8.11 1.65 -22.31
C ASP A 233 7.20 2.14 -21.18
N ALA A 234 7.82 2.60 -20.09
CA ALA A 234 7.09 3.00 -18.89
C ALA A 234 6.30 4.30 -19.12
N VAL A 235 5.07 4.37 -18.58
CA VAL A 235 4.27 5.61 -18.51
C VAL A 235 4.94 6.64 -17.61
N PHE A 236 5.56 6.21 -16.53
CA PHE A 236 6.28 7.06 -15.59
C PHE A 236 7.73 6.59 -15.47
N PRO A 237 8.60 6.99 -16.39
CA PRO A 237 9.98 6.55 -16.45
C PRO A 237 10.81 7.11 -15.29
N LYS A 238 11.77 6.30 -14.81
CA LYS A 238 12.82 6.79 -13.91
C LYS A 238 13.81 7.68 -14.65
N ALA A 239 14.65 8.41 -13.92
CA ALA A 239 15.74 9.16 -14.51
C ALA A 239 16.80 8.20 -15.05
N GLN A 240 17.28 8.45 -16.27
CA GLN A 240 18.51 7.88 -16.77
C GLN A 240 19.69 8.63 -16.14
N MET A 241 20.60 7.89 -15.51
CA MET A 241 21.79 8.46 -14.91
C MET A 241 22.97 8.30 -15.85
N GLY A 242 23.76 9.35 -16.00
CA GLY A 242 24.97 9.37 -16.82
C GLY A 242 26.07 10.21 -16.16
N MET A 243 27.25 10.15 -16.77
CA MET A 243 28.39 10.98 -16.34
C MET A 243 28.37 12.31 -17.12
N VAL A 244 28.24 13.42 -16.39
CA VAL A 244 28.39 14.78 -16.91
C VAL A 244 29.48 15.46 -16.07
N ASP A 245 30.52 15.95 -16.69
CA ASP A 245 31.64 16.61 -16.04
C ASP A 245 32.23 15.80 -14.85
N LYS A 246 32.41 14.48 -15.06
CA LYS A 246 32.90 13.51 -14.05
C LYS A 246 31.99 13.36 -12.82
N ARG A 247 30.73 13.77 -12.90
CA ARG A 247 29.72 13.59 -11.84
C ARG A 247 28.52 12.81 -12.37
N PHE A 248 27.93 11.98 -11.52
CA PHE A 248 26.67 11.33 -11.85
C PHE A 248 25.55 12.37 -11.88
N ALA A 249 24.87 12.52 -13.01
CA ALA A 249 23.75 13.43 -13.20
C ALA A 249 22.61 12.76 -13.97
N LYS A 250 21.43 13.36 -13.92
CA LYS A 250 20.30 12.95 -14.75
C LYS A 250 20.54 13.44 -16.16
N VAL A 251 20.60 12.52 -17.13
CA VAL A 251 20.85 12.83 -18.54
C VAL A 251 19.62 12.68 -19.43
N GLY A 252 18.52 12.14 -18.90
CA GLY A 252 17.27 11.94 -19.64
C GLY A 252 16.31 11.03 -18.91
N LEU A 253 15.27 10.58 -19.61
CA LEU A 253 14.31 9.60 -19.16
C LEU A 253 14.77 8.19 -19.57
N ALA A 254 14.75 7.24 -18.63
CA ALA A 254 15.00 5.83 -18.95
C ALA A 254 13.73 5.20 -19.54
N ARG A 255 13.85 4.07 -20.24
CA ARG A 255 12.66 3.35 -20.76
C ARG A 255 11.89 2.61 -19.68
N GLU A 256 12.54 2.32 -18.54
CA GLU A 256 11.95 1.57 -17.46
C GLU A 256 11.32 2.47 -16.39
N GLY A 257 10.30 1.94 -15.73
CA GLY A 257 9.64 2.53 -14.58
C GLY A 257 10.45 2.42 -13.29
N PHE A 258 9.80 2.65 -12.16
CA PHE A 258 10.40 2.58 -10.84
C PHE A 258 10.29 1.16 -10.26
N ALA A 259 11.30 0.72 -9.53
CA ALA A 259 11.30 -0.58 -8.85
C ALA A 259 10.26 -0.66 -7.71
N SER A 260 9.74 0.47 -7.25
CA SER A 260 8.71 0.53 -6.19
C SER A 260 7.96 1.86 -6.22
N GLY A 261 6.83 1.93 -5.50
CA GLY A 261 6.06 3.17 -5.32
C GLY A 261 6.71 4.24 -4.43
N ALA A 262 7.86 3.95 -3.79
CA ALA A 262 8.45 4.89 -2.84
C ALA A 262 8.88 6.25 -3.47
N PRO A 263 9.52 6.28 -4.65
CA PRO A 263 9.82 7.55 -5.33
C PRO A 263 8.55 8.32 -5.70
N LEU A 264 7.51 7.63 -6.18
CA LEU A 264 6.21 8.24 -6.53
C LEU A 264 5.58 8.92 -5.30
N ASN A 265 5.63 8.25 -4.14
CA ASN A 265 5.19 8.82 -2.87
C ASN A 265 5.95 10.10 -2.50
N ALA A 266 7.26 10.15 -2.79
CA ALA A 266 8.08 11.33 -2.51
C ALA A 266 7.68 12.51 -3.41
N MET A 267 7.44 12.27 -4.70
CA MET A 267 7.00 13.27 -5.68
C MET A 267 5.65 13.90 -5.27
N ILE A 268 4.67 13.07 -4.94
CA ILE A 268 3.34 13.55 -4.49
C ILE A 268 3.45 14.37 -3.20
N LYS A 269 4.24 13.91 -2.22
CA LYS A 269 4.46 14.67 -0.99
C LYS A 269 5.13 16.02 -1.26
N ALA A 270 6.05 16.08 -2.22
CA ALA A 270 6.71 17.33 -2.60
C ALA A 270 5.72 18.33 -3.20
N ALA A 271 4.77 17.89 -4.03
CA ALA A 271 3.71 18.72 -4.59
C ALA A 271 2.88 19.41 -3.50
N PHE A 272 2.41 18.66 -2.50
CA PHE A 272 1.65 19.26 -1.38
C PHE A 272 2.49 20.19 -0.49
N ARG A 273 3.76 19.85 -0.25
CA ARG A 273 4.66 20.73 0.52
C ARG A 273 4.91 22.06 -0.16
N ARG A 274 4.94 22.10 -1.50
CA ARG A 274 5.13 23.33 -2.29
C ARG A 274 4.08 24.39 -1.96
N VAL A 275 2.86 23.97 -1.68
CA VAL A 275 1.74 24.83 -1.30
C VAL A 275 1.45 24.80 0.21
N GLN A 276 2.43 24.40 1.02
CA GLN A 276 2.37 24.36 2.47
C GLN A 276 1.22 23.50 3.05
N LEU A 277 0.71 22.55 2.27
CA LEU A 277 -0.28 21.57 2.72
C LEU A 277 0.39 20.35 3.37
N HIS A 278 -0.41 19.60 4.13
CA HIS A 278 0.02 18.30 4.67
C HIS A 278 0.55 17.39 3.54
N PRO A 279 1.73 16.74 3.71
CA PRO A 279 2.33 15.92 2.64
C PRO A 279 1.60 14.58 2.49
N PHE A 280 0.49 14.60 1.77
CA PHE A 280 -0.31 13.42 1.48
C PHE A 280 0.45 12.41 0.60
N THR A 281 -0.02 11.16 0.59
CA THR A 281 0.52 10.09 -0.26
C THR A 281 -0.48 9.73 -1.35
N PRO A 282 -0.10 9.01 -2.41
CA PRO A 282 -1.04 8.52 -3.44
C PRO A 282 -2.25 7.77 -2.86
N HIS A 283 -2.08 7.05 -1.76
CA HIS A 283 -3.21 6.36 -1.11
C HIS A 283 -4.28 7.32 -0.58
N ALA A 284 -3.91 8.56 -0.25
CA ALA A 284 -4.88 9.56 0.18
C ALA A 284 -5.83 9.99 -0.95
N PHE A 285 -5.37 10.01 -2.21
CA PHE A 285 -6.24 10.30 -3.37
C PHE A 285 -7.37 9.30 -3.52
N ARG A 286 -7.13 8.02 -3.21
CA ARG A 286 -8.20 7.01 -3.22
C ARG A 286 -9.31 7.33 -2.22
N LYS A 287 -8.96 7.94 -1.07
CA LYS A 287 -9.96 8.42 -0.10
C LYS A 287 -10.70 9.65 -0.60
N THR A 288 -9.98 10.61 -1.19
CA THR A 288 -10.58 11.77 -1.84
C THR A 288 -11.58 11.34 -2.90
N LEU A 289 -11.18 10.45 -3.82
CA LEU A 289 -12.04 9.91 -4.87
C LEU A 289 -13.21 9.08 -4.31
N ALA A 290 -12.99 8.27 -3.28
CA ALA A 290 -14.07 7.50 -2.66
C ALA A 290 -15.11 8.42 -2.00
N LYS A 291 -14.65 9.50 -1.34
CA LYS A 291 -15.54 10.49 -0.74
C LYS A 291 -16.29 11.30 -1.82
N TYR A 292 -15.59 11.68 -2.89
CA TYR A 292 -16.20 12.35 -4.02
C TYR A 292 -17.26 11.45 -4.71
N GLY A 293 -16.99 10.15 -4.86
CA GLY A 293 -18.00 9.22 -5.38
C GLY A 293 -19.24 9.08 -4.48
N ASP A 294 -19.07 9.15 -3.15
CA ASP A 294 -20.19 9.19 -2.21
C ASP A 294 -21.08 10.44 -2.38
N GLU A 295 -20.49 11.54 -2.84
CA GLU A 295 -21.16 12.81 -3.05
C GLU A 295 -21.92 12.88 -4.39
N ILE A 296 -21.37 12.26 -5.47
CA ILE A 296 -21.92 12.39 -6.82
C ILE A 296 -22.68 11.16 -7.32
N CYS A 297 -22.48 9.96 -6.72
CA CYS A 297 -23.23 8.78 -7.11
C CYS A 297 -24.67 8.84 -6.56
N GLU A 298 -25.64 8.74 -7.44
CA GLU A 298 -27.06 8.87 -7.10
C GLU A 298 -27.69 7.55 -6.63
N ASN A 299 -27.07 6.41 -6.95
CA ASN A 299 -27.62 5.10 -6.64
C ASN A 299 -26.52 4.07 -6.34
N MET A 300 -26.95 2.89 -5.86
CA MET A 300 -26.06 1.80 -5.45
C MET A 300 -25.27 1.18 -6.62
N GLU A 301 -25.82 1.20 -7.83
CA GLU A 301 -25.13 0.68 -9.01
C GLU A 301 -23.95 1.58 -9.37
N GLN A 302 -24.14 2.89 -9.43
CA GLN A 302 -23.08 3.86 -9.64
C GLN A 302 -22.00 3.76 -8.56
N LEU A 303 -22.40 3.66 -7.29
CA LEU A 303 -21.46 3.52 -6.17
C LEU A 303 -20.67 2.21 -6.24
N LYS A 304 -21.30 1.11 -6.67
CA LYS A 304 -20.63 -0.18 -6.90
C LYS A 304 -19.64 -0.08 -8.07
N ALA A 305 -20.04 0.51 -9.20
CA ALA A 305 -19.16 0.73 -10.34
C ALA A 305 -17.96 1.59 -9.95
N TRP A 306 -18.17 2.67 -9.19
CA TRP A 306 -17.13 3.52 -8.64
C TRP A 306 -16.13 2.75 -7.76
N SER A 307 -16.67 1.90 -6.88
CA SER A 307 -15.84 1.04 -6.02
C SER A 307 -15.01 0.03 -6.81
N MET A 308 -15.60 -0.59 -7.84
CA MET A 308 -14.91 -1.50 -8.75
C MET A 308 -13.80 -0.77 -9.52
N ASN A 309 -14.06 0.44 -9.99
CA ASN A 309 -13.11 1.31 -10.67
C ASN A 309 -11.88 1.64 -9.79
N LEU A 310 -12.06 1.74 -8.48
CA LEU A 310 -10.97 1.79 -7.51
C LEU A 310 -10.28 0.42 -7.26
N GLY A 311 -10.72 -0.66 -7.91
CA GLY A 311 -10.17 -2.02 -7.74
C GLY A 311 -10.49 -2.62 -6.36
N HIS A 312 -11.70 -2.37 -5.82
CA HIS A 312 -12.22 -3.04 -4.64
C HIS A 312 -13.01 -4.28 -5.05
N GLU A 313 -12.78 -5.44 -4.41
CA GLU A 313 -13.56 -6.66 -4.64
C GLU A 313 -14.97 -6.57 -4.08
N HIS A 314 -15.11 -5.87 -2.96
CA HIS A 314 -16.37 -5.75 -2.25
C HIS A 314 -16.69 -4.29 -2.00
N LEU A 315 -17.91 -3.90 -2.28
CA LEU A 315 -18.43 -2.56 -1.97
C LEU A 315 -18.26 -2.23 -0.47
N ALA A 316 -18.36 -3.23 0.39
CA ALA A 316 -18.13 -3.08 1.83
C ALA A 316 -16.73 -2.51 2.14
N THR A 317 -15.73 -2.73 1.29
CA THR A 317 -14.39 -2.13 1.46
C THR A 317 -14.45 -0.61 1.33
N MET A 318 -15.20 -0.11 0.36
CA MET A 318 -15.40 1.33 0.17
C MET A 318 -16.23 1.92 1.32
N VAL A 319 -17.41 1.37 1.58
CA VAL A 319 -18.33 1.85 2.63
C VAL A 319 -17.63 1.86 4.00
N ASN A 320 -17.05 0.74 4.41
CA ASN A 320 -16.44 0.62 5.73
C ASN A 320 -15.14 1.40 5.91
N SER A 321 -14.38 1.64 4.83
CA SER A 321 -13.04 2.23 4.92
C SER A 321 -13.00 3.71 4.57
N TYR A 322 -13.92 4.18 3.73
CA TYR A 322 -13.88 5.53 3.18
C TYR A 322 -15.14 6.35 3.46
N ILE A 323 -16.31 5.71 3.68
CA ILE A 323 -17.62 6.37 3.86
C ILE A 323 -18.22 5.93 5.20
N PRO A 324 -17.58 6.21 6.35
CA PRO A 324 -18.20 5.91 7.64
C PRO A 324 -19.38 6.85 7.91
N VAL A 325 -20.53 6.29 8.24
CA VAL A 325 -21.70 7.07 8.68
C VAL A 325 -21.57 7.32 10.18
N SER A 326 -21.52 8.59 10.59
CA SER A 326 -21.56 8.97 12.01
C SER A 326 -22.97 8.71 12.60
N ARG A 327 -23.05 8.66 13.94
CA ARG A 327 -24.35 8.50 14.63
C ARG A 327 -25.35 9.60 14.28
N ASP A 328 -24.85 10.85 14.23
CA ASP A 328 -25.68 12.00 13.91
C ASP A 328 -26.19 11.92 12.47
N ARG A 329 -25.29 11.59 11.53
CA ARG A 329 -25.65 11.40 10.13
C ARG A 329 -26.61 10.22 9.92
N GLN A 330 -26.43 9.13 10.68
CA GLN A 330 -27.39 8.00 10.67
C GLN A 330 -28.80 8.49 11.06
N GLY A 331 -28.88 9.29 12.13
CA GLY A 331 -30.15 9.87 12.58
C GLY A 331 -30.81 10.77 11.53
N GLU A 332 -30.03 11.66 10.89
CA GLU A 332 -30.52 12.54 9.81
C GLU A 332 -31.04 11.72 8.62
N VAL A 333 -30.27 10.77 8.15
CA VAL A 333 -30.66 9.89 7.01
C VAL A 333 -31.94 9.14 7.32
N MET A 334 -32.04 8.52 8.51
CA MET A 334 -33.22 7.75 8.89
C MET A 334 -34.48 8.64 9.01
N LYS A 335 -34.37 9.85 9.52
CA LYS A 335 -35.48 10.81 9.61
C LYS A 335 -35.88 11.34 8.25
N GLY A 336 -34.98 11.39 7.27
CA GLY A 336 -35.28 11.82 5.89
C GLY A 336 -35.94 10.75 5.02
N LEU A 337 -35.94 9.48 5.45
CA LEU A 337 -36.58 8.39 4.69
C LEU A 337 -38.09 8.49 4.73
N VAL A 338 -38.72 8.64 3.56
CA VAL A 338 -40.16 8.68 3.40
C VAL A 338 -40.65 7.32 2.89
N ARG A 339 -41.70 6.77 3.49
CA ARG A 339 -42.33 5.54 3.02
C ARG A 339 -42.86 5.74 1.58
N PRO A 340 -42.49 4.88 0.62
CA PRO A 340 -43.05 4.96 -0.72
C PRO A 340 -44.56 4.91 -0.66
N LYS A 341 -45.26 5.83 -1.35
CA LYS A 341 -46.71 5.70 -1.55
C LYS A 341 -46.91 4.39 -2.31
N SER A 342 -47.63 3.43 -1.72
CA SER A 342 -48.01 2.21 -2.43
C SER A 342 -48.71 2.59 -3.72
N ALA A 343 -48.19 2.14 -4.87
CA ALA A 343 -49.00 2.15 -6.07
C ALA A 343 -50.27 1.35 -5.75
N ARG A 344 -51.40 2.01 -5.67
CA ARG A 344 -52.70 1.34 -5.62
C ARG A 344 -52.82 0.64 -6.97
N ALA A 345 -52.96 -0.69 -6.93
CA ALA A 345 -53.30 -1.51 -8.09
C ALA A 345 -54.68 -1.08 -8.66
#